data_2811b646b98979fbb67b4d512b53e928
#
_entry.id   2811b646b98979fbb67b4d512b53e928
#
_cell.length_a   1.000
_cell.length_b   1.000
_cell.length_c   1.000
_cell.angle_alpha   90.00
_cell.angle_beta   90.00
_cell.angle_gamma   90.00
#
_symmetry.space_group_name_H-M   'P 1'
#
loop_
_entity.id
_entity.type
_entity.pdbx_description
1 polymer ?
#
loop_
_entity_poly.entity_id
_entity_poly.type
_entity_poly.pdbx_seq_one_letter_code
_entity_poly.pdbx_strand_id
1 'polypeptide(L)'
;TGGEIRDRMGGGVGSWPIAGTAVYMTSYPRLTDDEREARDWEEIMPARKWLYQTPEQILIKASNGASDFGNKFGQPLICGSLLTFEHQEEEGDTKYAYDKVIMLAGGVGYGTKRDCLKKAPQPGNKVVVVGGDNYRIGLGGGSVSSVDTGRYSNGIELNAVQRANPEMQKRAYNLVRALCEEEVNPVVSIHDHGS
;
A
#
# COMPACT_ATOMS: atom_id res chain seq x y z
N THR A 1 3.53 0.51 1.56
CA THR A 1 4.00 1.38 2.67
C THR A 1 3.86 2.86 2.32
N GLY A 2 4.36 3.32 1.17
CA GLY A 2 4.28 4.74 0.80
C GLY A 2 2.86 5.28 0.71
N GLY A 3 1.91 4.51 0.19
CA GLY A 3 0.50 4.89 0.08
C GLY A 3 -0.15 5.14 1.44
N GLU A 4 -0.02 4.19 2.36
CA GLU A 4 -0.61 4.32 3.70
C GLU A 4 -0.01 5.48 4.51
N ILE A 5 1.27 5.80 4.28
CA ILE A 5 1.91 6.98 4.89
C ILE A 5 1.28 8.26 4.34
N ARG A 6 1.05 8.35 3.01
CA ARG A 6 0.41 9.51 2.39
C ARG A 6 -1.01 9.71 2.90
N ASP A 7 -1.80 8.64 2.96
CA ASP A 7 -3.18 8.70 3.45
C ASP A 7 -3.24 9.21 4.88
N ARG A 8 -2.35 8.72 5.75
CA ARG A 8 -2.30 9.19 7.13
C ARG A 8 -1.78 10.63 7.23
N MET A 9 -0.78 11.01 6.44
CA MET A 9 -0.28 12.38 6.39
C MET A 9 -1.35 13.36 5.91
N GLY A 10 -2.20 12.93 4.95
CA GLY A 10 -3.32 13.70 4.42
C GLY A 10 -4.60 13.67 5.28
N GLY A 11 -4.54 13.13 6.49
CA GLY A 11 -5.66 13.15 7.42
C GLY A 11 -6.01 14.56 7.88
N GLY A 12 -7.30 14.93 7.82
CA GLY A 12 -7.73 16.28 8.20
C GLY A 12 -7.07 17.39 7.36
N VAL A 13 -6.39 18.30 8.01
CA VAL A 13 -5.54 19.34 7.39
C VAL A 13 -4.04 19.08 7.66
N GLY A 14 -3.72 17.86 8.02
CA GLY A 14 -2.38 17.33 8.25
C GLY A 14 -2.30 16.50 9.53
N SER A 15 -1.57 15.40 9.45
CA SER A 15 -1.32 14.50 10.58
C SER A 15 0.02 13.79 10.43
N TRP A 16 0.46 13.08 11.46
CA TRP A 16 1.78 12.51 11.54
C TRP A 16 1.75 10.99 11.52
N PRO A 17 2.20 10.34 10.45
CA PRO A 17 2.49 8.91 10.47
C PRO A 17 3.57 8.60 11.52
N ILE A 18 3.32 7.60 12.37
CA ILE A 18 4.25 7.19 13.44
C ILE A 18 4.83 5.82 13.14
N ALA A 19 3.99 4.85 12.84
CA ALA A 19 4.40 3.48 12.63
C ALA A 19 3.49 2.78 11.63
N GLY A 20 4.06 1.87 10.84
CA GLY A 20 3.34 1.09 9.85
C GLY A 20 3.05 -0.34 10.27
N THR A 21 2.06 -0.94 9.63
CA THR A 21 1.74 -2.35 9.69
C THR A 21 1.59 -2.92 8.28
N ALA A 22 1.85 -4.20 8.10
CA ALA A 22 1.65 -4.88 6.83
C ALA A 22 1.09 -6.29 7.03
N VAL A 23 0.07 -6.64 6.26
CA VAL A 23 -0.44 -8.01 6.17
C VAL A 23 -0.22 -8.50 4.76
N TYR A 24 0.39 -9.65 4.61
CA TYR A 24 0.65 -10.29 3.32
C TYR A 24 -0.26 -11.53 3.20
N MET A 25 -0.93 -11.65 2.08
CA MET A 25 -1.76 -12.80 1.76
C MET A 25 -1.27 -13.43 0.47
N THR A 26 -0.89 -14.70 0.53
CA THR A 26 -0.39 -15.47 -0.60
C THR A 26 -0.96 -16.89 -0.57
N SER A 27 -0.81 -17.61 -1.66
CA SER A 27 -0.88 -19.07 -1.63
C SER A 27 0.22 -19.62 -0.72
N TYR A 28 0.10 -20.87 -0.32
CA TYR A 28 1.05 -21.49 0.61
C TYR A 28 2.49 -21.43 0.08
N PRO A 29 3.43 -20.83 0.85
CA PRO A 29 4.81 -20.62 0.39
C PRO A 29 5.69 -21.85 0.62
N ARG A 30 5.58 -22.89 -0.01
CA ARG A 30 6.36 -24.15 0.11
C ARG A 30 7.86 -23.87 0.30
N LEU A 31 8.27 -23.62 1.55
CA LEU A 31 9.61 -23.10 1.89
C LEU A 31 10.71 -24.17 1.90
N THR A 32 10.34 -25.42 1.93
CA THR A 32 11.27 -26.57 1.95
C THR A 32 10.76 -27.65 1.02
N ASP A 33 11.68 -28.41 0.42
CA ASP A 33 11.36 -29.65 -0.30
C ASP A 33 10.97 -30.79 0.66
N ASP A 34 11.17 -30.58 1.96
CA ASP A 34 10.68 -31.52 2.96
C ASP A 34 9.16 -31.50 2.94
N GLU A 35 8.58 -32.68 2.83
CA GLU A 35 7.17 -32.93 3.13
C GLU A 35 6.92 -32.60 4.60
N ARG A 36 6.91 -31.30 4.93
CA ARG A 36 6.43 -30.90 6.25
C ARG A 36 5.00 -31.35 6.31
N GLU A 37 4.74 -32.21 7.26
CA GLU A 37 3.39 -32.59 7.62
C GLU A 37 2.53 -31.34 7.67
N ALA A 38 1.57 -31.27 6.77
CA ALA A 38 0.53 -30.25 6.86
C ALA A 38 0.00 -30.30 8.29
N ARG A 39 -0.24 -29.16 8.89
CA ARG A 39 -0.92 -29.15 10.18
C ARG A 39 -2.27 -29.81 9.99
N ASP A 40 -2.78 -30.54 10.97
CA ASP A 40 -4.01 -31.35 10.89
C ASP A 40 -5.23 -30.62 10.33
N TRP A 41 -5.18 -29.30 10.32
CA TRP A 41 -6.24 -28.40 9.83
C TRP A 41 -5.90 -27.69 8.51
N GLU A 42 -4.73 -27.95 7.93
CA GLU A 42 -4.24 -27.25 6.75
C GLU A 42 -4.14 -28.22 5.56
N GLU A 43 -5.02 -28.04 4.60
CA GLU A 43 -4.95 -28.76 3.34
C GLU A 43 -4.03 -28.02 2.37
N ILE A 44 -2.93 -28.66 2.00
CA ILE A 44 -1.97 -28.09 1.04
C ILE A 44 -2.19 -28.73 -0.31
N MET A 45 -2.60 -27.94 -1.30
CA MET A 45 -2.71 -28.39 -2.68
C MET A 45 -1.32 -28.74 -3.25
N PRO A 46 -1.23 -29.72 -4.18
CA PRO A 46 0.01 -29.97 -4.90
C PRO A 46 0.57 -28.70 -5.55
N ALA A 47 1.89 -28.58 -5.59
CA ALA A 47 2.54 -27.45 -6.25
C ALA A 47 2.08 -27.40 -7.72
N ARG A 48 1.80 -26.16 -8.19
CA ARG A 48 1.38 -25.88 -9.56
C ARG A 48 2.35 -24.93 -10.24
N LYS A 49 2.26 -24.81 -11.54
CA LYS A 49 3.01 -23.80 -12.27
C LYS A 49 2.48 -22.41 -11.92
N TRP A 50 3.32 -21.57 -11.36
CA TRP A 50 3.00 -20.19 -11.04
C TRP A 50 3.13 -19.31 -12.28
N LEU A 51 2.21 -18.38 -12.45
CA LEU A 51 2.16 -17.53 -13.64
C LEU A 51 3.39 -16.60 -13.77
N TYR A 52 3.83 -16.03 -12.65
CA TYR A 52 4.95 -15.08 -12.62
C TYR A 52 6.03 -15.47 -11.61
N GLN A 53 5.67 -15.58 -10.35
CA GLN A 53 6.59 -15.86 -9.25
C GLN A 53 5.93 -16.82 -8.26
N THR A 54 6.75 -17.57 -7.55
CA THR A 54 6.25 -18.43 -6.47
C THR A 54 5.74 -17.60 -5.30
N PRO A 55 4.83 -18.13 -4.47
CA PRO A 55 4.36 -17.45 -3.26
C PRO A 55 5.51 -17.00 -2.34
N GLU A 56 6.54 -17.82 -2.18
CA GLU A 56 7.75 -17.47 -1.44
C GLU A 56 8.45 -16.24 -2.02
N GLN A 57 8.70 -16.24 -3.32
CA GLN A 57 9.36 -15.10 -4.00
C GLN A 57 8.55 -13.83 -3.87
N ILE A 58 7.23 -13.92 -4.00
CA ILE A 58 6.31 -12.79 -3.82
C ILE A 58 6.41 -12.25 -2.39
N LEU A 59 6.35 -13.14 -1.40
CA LEU A 59 6.40 -12.78 0.02
C LEU A 59 7.70 -12.07 0.39
N ILE A 60 8.85 -12.63 -0.04
CA ILE A 60 10.16 -12.01 0.21
C ILE A 60 10.24 -10.62 -0.42
N LYS A 61 9.83 -10.48 -1.68
CA LYS A 61 9.88 -9.18 -2.37
C LYS A 61 8.92 -8.15 -1.78
N ALA A 62 7.72 -8.55 -1.43
CA ALA A 62 6.73 -7.67 -0.80
C ALA A 62 7.22 -7.18 0.57
N SER A 63 7.76 -8.07 1.39
CA SER A 63 8.32 -7.74 2.69
C SER A 63 9.54 -6.81 2.57
N ASN A 64 10.46 -7.13 1.67
CA ASN A 64 11.64 -6.29 1.42
C ASN A 64 11.24 -4.89 0.92
N GLY A 65 10.27 -4.80 0.00
CA GLY A 65 9.77 -3.52 -0.50
C GLY A 65 9.11 -2.67 0.58
N ALA A 66 8.36 -3.29 1.48
CA ALA A 66 7.72 -2.59 2.58
C ALA A 66 8.74 -2.04 3.59
N SER A 67 9.70 -2.86 4.00
CA SER A 67 10.72 -2.47 4.97
C SER A 67 11.73 -1.48 4.38
N ASP A 68 12.14 -1.66 3.12
CA ASP A 68 13.06 -0.73 2.45
C ASP A 68 12.47 0.69 2.37
N PHE A 69 11.20 0.81 1.99
CA PHE A 69 10.53 2.10 1.96
C PHE A 69 10.39 2.70 3.37
N GLY A 70 9.95 1.91 4.33
CA GLY A 70 9.79 2.35 5.72
C GLY A 70 11.10 2.83 6.32
N ASN A 71 12.18 2.09 6.11
CA ASN A 71 13.53 2.45 6.59
C ASN A 71 14.03 3.75 5.96
N LYS A 72 13.86 3.94 4.65
CA LYS A 72 14.27 5.15 3.94
C LYS A 72 13.45 6.38 4.32
N PHE A 73 12.17 6.20 4.58
CA PHE A 73 11.29 7.27 5.07
C PHE A 73 11.55 7.57 6.56
N GLY A 74 11.95 6.57 7.33
CA GLY A 74 12.14 6.65 8.77
C GLY A 74 10.84 6.35 9.55
N GLN A 75 10.04 5.40 9.08
CA GLN A 75 8.88 4.87 9.77
C GLN A 75 9.05 3.37 10.02
N PRO A 76 9.03 2.92 11.29
CA PRO A 76 9.13 1.51 11.59
C PRO A 76 7.87 0.74 11.16
N LEU A 77 8.05 -0.49 10.70
CA LEU A 77 6.99 -1.49 10.63
C LEU A 77 6.95 -2.21 11.99
N ILE A 78 5.89 -2.01 12.75
CA ILE A 78 5.78 -2.51 14.13
C ILE A 78 4.99 -3.81 14.25
N CYS A 79 4.25 -4.17 13.23
CA CYS A 79 3.47 -5.39 13.18
C CYS A 79 3.34 -5.88 11.74
N GLY A 80 3.39 -7.18 11.56
CA GLY A 80 3.13 -7.85 10.31
C GLY A 80 2.44 -9.19 10.52
N SER A 81 1.71 -9.63 9.51
CA SER A 81 1.07 -10.95 9.50
C SER A 81 1.18 -11.56 8.12
N LEU A 82 1.32 -12.87 8.06
CA LEU A 82 1.19 -13.66 6.85
C LEU A 82 -0.05 -14.52 6.96
N LEU A 83 -0.94 -14.40 5.99
CA LEU A 83 -2.11 -15.25 5.84
C LEU A 83 -1.97 -16.03 4.54
N THR A 84 -2.22 -17.31 4.58
CA THR A 84 -2.19 -18.17 3.40
C THR A 84 -3.56 -18.79 3.17
N PHE A 85 -3.91 -18.99 1.90
CA PHE A 85 -5.15 -19.65 1.55
C PHE A 85 -4.99 -20.44 0.26
N GLU A 86 -5.32 -21.71 0.34
CA GLU A 86 -5.53 -22.64 -0.77
C GLU A 86 -6.71 -23.55 -0.40
N HIS A 87 -7.62 -23.78 -1.34
CA HIS A 87 -8.76 -24.65 -1.13
C HIS A 87 -9.17 -25.31 -2.45
N GLN A 88 -9.46 -26.59 -2.39
CA GLN A 88 -10.07 -27.33 -3.49
C GLN A 88 -11.46 -27.80 -3.06
N GLU A 89 -12.48 -27.54 -3.86
CA GLU A 89 -13.81 -28.02 -3.58
C GLU A 89 -13.89 -29.54 -3.74
N GLU A 90 -14.65 -30.20 -2.86
CA GLU A 90 -14.84 -31.65 -2.90
C GLU A 90 -15.57 -32.11 -4.16
N GLU A 91 -16.51 -31.31 -4.64
CA GLU A 91 -17.26 -31.55 -5.88
C GLU A 91 -16.71 -30.70 -7.02
N GLY A 92 -15.85 -31.30 -7.84
CA GLY A 92 -15.29 -30.64 -9.03
C GLY A 92 -13.80 -30.34 -8.94
N ASP A 93 -13.29 -29.75 -10.02
CA ASP A 93 -11.87 -29.36 -10.14
C ASP A 93 -11.60 -27.89 -9.77
N THR A 94 -12.56 -27.21 -9.15
CA THR A 94 -12.42 -25.79 -8.82
C THR A 94 -11.47 -25.61 -7.64
N LYS A 95 -10.43 -24.81 -7.86
CA LYS A 95 -9.42 -24.46 -6.88
C LYS A 95 -9.44 -22.98 -6.61
N TYR A 96 -9.37 -22.61 -5.35
CA TYR A 96 -9.28 -21.23 -4.87
C TYR A 96 -7.96 -21.01 -4.17
N ALA A 97 -7.29 -19.90 -4.49
CA ALA A 97 -6.03 -19.56 -3.85
C ALA A 97 -5.68 -18.09 -4.04
N TYR A 98 -4.81 -17.55 -3.21
CA TYR A 98 -4.22 -16.23 -3.43
C TYR A 98 -3.01 -16.34 -4.38
N ASP A 99 -3.25 -16.42 -5.67
CA ASP A 99 -2.21 -16.50 -6.71
C ASP A 99 -1.56 -15.15 -7.02
N LYS A 100 -2.27 -14.09 -6.72
CA LYS A 100 -1.77 -12.71 -6.76
C LYS A 100 -1.67 -12.21 -5.34
N VAL A 101 -0.53 -11.64 -4.97
CA VAL A 101 -0.36 -11.13 -3.61
C VAL A 101 -1.43 -10.09 -3.29
N ILE A 102 -2.05 -10.27 -2.14
CA ILE A 102 -2.88 -9.23 -1.52
C ILE A 102 -2.08 -8.68 -0.35
N MET A 103 -1.91 -7.38 -0.31
CA MET A 103 -1.20 -6.72 0.77
C MET A 103 -2.10 -5.65 1.39
N LEU A 104 -2.33 -5.76 2.69
CA LEU A 104 -2.99 -4.74 3.48
C LEU A 104 -1.91 -3.95 4.21
N ALA A 105 -1.80 -2.68 3.88
CA ALA A 105 -0.89 -1.77 4.57
C ALA A 105 -1.70 -0.78 5.41
N GLY A 106 -1.25 -0.52 6.61
CA GLY A 106 -1.89 0.38 7.54
C GLY A 106 -0.89 0.95 8.52
N GLY A 107 -1.37 1.57 9.57
CA GLY A 107 -0.48 2.06 10.60
C GLY A 107 -1.15 2.97 11.62
N VAL A 108 -0.31 3.51 12.50
CA VAL A 108 -0.68 4.44 13.55
C VAL A 108 -0.14 5.81 13.22
N GLY A 109 -0.96 6.82 13.40
CA GLY A 109 -0.60 8.23 13.26
C GLY A 109 -1.08 9.05 14.44
N TYR A 110 -0.64 10.29 14.49
CA TYR A 110 -1.09 11.28 15.45
C TYR A 110 -1.63 12.51 14.73
N GLY A 111 -2.72 13.04 15.22
CA GLY A 111 -3.28 14.31 14.76
C GLY A 111 -3.87 15.10 15.93
N THR A 112 -3.85 16.41 15.84
CA THR A 112 -4.49 17.26 16.84
C THR A 112 -5.99 17.37 16.56
N LYS A 113 -6.80 17.51 17.60
CA LYS A 113 -8.25 17.73 17.43
C LYS A 113 -8.54 18.98 16.58
N ARG A 114 -7.68 20.00 16.64
CA ARG A 114 -7.77 21.22 15.85
C ARG A 114 -7.73 20.94 14.33
N ASP A 115 -6.88 19.99 13.95
CA ASP A 115 -6.53 19.71 12.55
C ASP A 115 -7.22 18.46 11.96
N CYS A 116 -8.12 17.81 12.74
CA CYS A 116 -8.73 16.55 12.34
C CYS A 116 -9.81 16.66 11.25
N LEU A 117 -10.32 17.86 10.97
CA LEU A 117 -11.35 18.08 9.96
C LEU A 117 -10.84 18.96 8.84
N LYS A 118 -11.15 18.58 7.61
CA LYS A 118 -10.94 19.39 6.42
C LYS A 118 -11.97 20.51 6.37
N LYS A 119 -11.53 21.69 5.94
CA LYS A 119 -12.41 22.85 5.70
C LYS A 119 -12.73 22.93 4.21
N ALA A 120 -13.81 23.60 3.86
CA ALA A 120 -14.15 23.87 2.47
C ALA A 120 -13.25 25.01 1.93
N PRO A 121 -12.52 24.77 0.83
CA PRO A 121 -11.78 25.84 0.15
C PRO A 121 -12.70 26.97 -0.31
N GLN A 122 -12.21 28.19 -0.22
CA GLN A 122 -12.93 29.42 -0.61
C GLN A 122 -12.24 30.08 -1.80
N PRO A 123 -12.98 30.88 -2.59
CA PRO A 123 -12.37 31.71 -3.62
C PRO A 123 -11.21 32.54 -3.06
N GLY A 124 -10.07 32.54 -3.73
CA GLY A 124 -8.84 33.18 -3.27
C GLY A 124 -7.85 32.24 -2.53
N ASN A 125 -8.28 31.03 -2.11
CA ASN A 125 -7.35 30.07 -1.62
C ASN A 125 -6.40 29.59 -2.72
N LYS A 126 -5.17 29.29 -2.35
CA LYS A 126 -4.14 28.78 -3.27
C LYS A 126 -4.17 27.26 -3.28
N VAL A 127 -4.05 26.68 -4.48
CA VAL A 127 -3.78 25.25 -4.66
C VAL A 127 -2.28 25.05 -4.73
N VAL A 128 -1.75 24.24 -3.84
CA VAL A 128 -0.32 23.92 -3.77
C VAL A 128 -0.13 22.43 -4.02
N VAL A 129 0.71 22.09 -4.98
CA VAL A 129 1.09 20.70 -5.28
C VAL A 129 2.47 20.47 -4.70
N VAL A 130 2.60 19.43 -3.88
CA VAL A 130 3.85 19.06 -3.22
C VAL A 130 4.18 17.61 -3.55
N GLY A 131 5.33 17.36 -4.15
CA GLY A 131 5.76 16.02 -4.51
C GLY A 131 6.58 15.98 -5.79
N GLY A 132 6.66 14.79 -6.37
CA GLY A 132 7.37 14.52 -7.62
C GLY A 132 6.44 14.55 -8.84
N ASP A 133 6.88 13.85 -9.88
CA ASP A 133 6.17 13.77 -11.15
C ASP A 133 4.79 13.13 -11.01
N ASN A 134 3.84 13.69 -11.72
CA ASN A 134 2.49 13.14 -11.86
C ASN A 134 2.29 12.62 -13.29
N TYR A 135 1.61 11.50 -13.39
CA TYR A 135 1.34 10.83 -14.66
C TYR A 135 -0.17 10.79 -14.91
N ARG A 136 -0.55 11.06 -16.16
CA ARG A 136 -1.97 11.12 -16.52
C ARG A 136 -2.52 9.72 -16.76
N ILE A 137 -3.52 9.32 -15.97
CA ILE A 137 -4.24 8.05 -16.10
C ILE A 137 -5.75 8.23 -16.36
N GLY A 138 -6.24 9.47 -16.36
CA GLY A 138 -7.64 9.82 -16.62
C GLY A 138 -8.53 9.72 -15.37
N LEU A 139 -9.81 10.08 -15.54
CA LEU A 139 -10.82 9.95 -14.49
C LEU A 139 -11.05 8.47 -14.19
N GLY A 140 -11.11 8.13 -12.93
CA GLY A 140 -11.26 6.75 -12.48
C GLY A 140 -10.01 5.88 -12.71
N GLY A 141 -8.86 6.50 -12.96
CA GLY A 141 -7.58 5.82 -13.19
C GLY A 141 -7.13 4.91 -12.06
N GLY A 142 -7.64 5.13 -10.84
CA GLY A 142 -7.42 4.24 -9.70
C GLY A 142 -7.87 2.81 -9.93
N SER A 143 -8.84 2.60 -10.79
CA SER A 143 -9.29 1.25 -11.15
C SER A 143 -8.30 0.48 -12.03
N VAL A 144 -7.33 1.15 -12.67
CA VAL A 144 -6.35 0.51 -13.56
C VAL A 144 -5.54 -0.55 -12.81
N SER A 145 -5.18 -0.29 -11.57
CA SER A 145 -4.44 -1.26 -10.74
C SER A 145 -5.28 -2.45 -10.27
N SER A 146 -6.59 -2.37 -10.37
CA SER A 146 -7.55 -3.39 -9.91
C SER A 146 -8.09 -4.29 -11.00
N VAL A 147 -7.67 -4.12 -12.25
CA VAL A 147 -8.08 -4.95 -13.38
C VAL A 147 -6.97 -5.88 -13.82
N ASP A 148 -7.32 -6.83 -14.70
CA ASP A 148 -6.36 -7.74 -15.28
C ASP A 148 -5.31 -6.99 -16.11
N THR A 149 -4.06 -7.42 -16.00
CA THR A 149 -2.96 -6.88 -16.77
C THR A 149 -3.22 -7.05 -18.28
N GLY A 150 -3.02 -5.99 -19.05
CA GLY A 150 -3.26 -5.97 -20.48
C GLY A 150 -4.66 -5.50 -20.89
N ARG A 151 -5.52 -5.13 -19.94
CA ARG A 151 -6.85 -4.60 -20.24
C ARG A 151 -6.79 -3.17 -20.79
N TYR A 152 -5.81 -2.39 -20.38
CA TYR A 152 -5.57 -1.04 -20.88
C TYR A 152 -4.32 -1.00 -21.77
N SER A 153 -4.12 0.09 -22.47
CA SER A 153 -2.88 0.30 -23.22
C SER A 153 -1.67 0.35 -22.27
N ASN A 154 -0.53 -0.14 -22.73
CA ASN A 154 0.71 -0.15 -21.96
C ASN A 154 1.06 1.24 -21.37
N GLY A 155 0.76 2.32 -22.10
CA GLY A 155 1.00 3.68 -21.64
C GLY A 155 0.17 4.04 -20.39
N ILE A 156 -1.08 3.63 -20.34
CA ILE A 156 -1.95 3.86 -19.17
C ILE A 156 -1.51 2.98 -18.01
N GLU A 157 -1.24 1.71 -18.25
CA GLU A 157 -0.78 0.79 -17.20
C GLU A 157 0.55 1.24 -16.59
N LEU A 158 1.50 1.69 -17.42
CA LEU A 158 2.77 2.26 -16.94
C LEU A 158 2.58 3.55 -16.14
N ASN A 159 1.63 4.40 -16.52
CA ASN A 159 1.32 5.62 -15.78
C ASN A 159 0.69 5.33 -14.42
N ALA A 160 -0.06 4.23 -14.29
CA ALA A 160 -0.67 3.81 -13.05
C ALA A 160 0.33 3.19 -12.04
N VAL A 161 1.54 2.86 -12.47
CA VAL A 161 2.58 2.34 -11.56
C VAL A 161 3.01 3.40 -10.56
N GLN A 162 2.81 3.13 -9.28
CA GLN A 162 3.30 4.00 -8.22
C GLN A 162 4.83 3.87 -8.10
N ARG A 163 5.51 4.99 -8.17
CA ARG A 163 6.98 5.03 -8.10
C ARG A 163 7.44 5.32 -6.68
N ALA A 164 8.33 4.48 -6.18
CA ALA A 164 8.88 4.65 -4.84
C ALA A 164 9.84 5.85 -4.80
N ASN A 165 9.50 6.86 -4.03
CA ASN A 165 10.39 7.97 -3.71
C ASN A 165 10.26 8.37 -2.24
N PRO A 166 10.85 7.59 -1.33
CA PRO A 166 10.73 7.83 0.10
C PRO A 166 11.37 9.16 0.56
N GLU A 167 12.43 9.62 -0.12
CA GLU A 167 13.04 10.91 0.18
C GLU A 167 12.07 12.07 -0.13
N MET A 168 11.49 12.10 -1.32
CA MET A 168 10.49 13.12 -1.68
C MET A 168 9.32 13.10 -0.72
N GLN A 169 8.83 11.92 -0.38
CA GLN A 169 7.72 11.78 0.56
C GLN A 169 8.11 12.27 1.97
N LYS A 170 9.35 12.05 2.39
CA LYS A 170 9.85 12.59 3.66
C LYS A 170 9.92 14.10 3.66
N ARG A 171 10.34 14.71 2.57
CA ARG A 171 10.33 16.17 2.41
C ARG A 171 8.92 16.74 2.47
N ALA A 172 7.96 16.13 1.76
CA ALA A 172 6.55 16.51 1.84
C ALA A 172 5.99 16.36 3.26
N TYR A 173 6.33 15.27 3.94
CA TYR A 173 5.98 15.06 5.34
C TYR A 173 6.51 16.16 6.26
N ASN A 174 7.79 16.52 6.11
CA ASN A 174 8.40 17.55 6.95
C ASN A 174 7.71 18.92 6.76
N LEU A 175 7.30 19.24 5.52
CA LEU A 175 6.52 20.46 5.24
C LEU A 175 5.14 20.41 5.93
N VAL A 176 4.39 19.34 5.74
CA VAL A 176 3.06 19.19 6.35
C VAL A 176 3.16 19.24 7.88
N ARG A 177 4.16 18.56 8.44
CA ARG A 177 4.41 18.58 9.87
C ARG A 177 4.71 19.99 10.39
N ALA A 178 5.59 20.73 9.73
CA ALA A 178 5.92 22.09 10.12
C ALA A 178 4.66 22.99 10.14
N LEU A 179 3.79 22.86 9.13
CA LEU A 179 2.53 23.63 9.07
C LEU A 179 1.55 23.24 10.20
N CYS A 180 1.52 21.97 10.59
CA CYS A 180 0.69 21.50 11.70
C CYS A 180 1.24 21.94 13.08
N GLU A 181 2.54 22.19 13.19
CA GLU A 181 3.20 22.64 14.41
C GLU A 181 3.07 24.17 14.62
N GLU A 182 2.67 24.92 13.59
CA GLU A 182 2.37 26.36 13.74
C GLU A 182 1.16 26.60 14.68
N GLU A 183 1.14 27.76 15.33
CA GLU A 183 0.02 28.15 16.19
C GLU A 183 -1.30 28.17 15.40
N VAL A 184 -1.26 28.61 14.15
CA VAL A 184 -2.39 28.59 13.21
C VAL A 184 -1.97 27.82 11.97
N ASN A 185 -2.54 26.62 11.79
CA ASN A 185 -2.30 25.84 10.59
C ASN A 185 -2.96 26.51 9.37
N PRO A 186 -2.18 26.96 8.37
CA PRO A 186 -2.71 27.64 7.17
C PRO A 186 -3.39 26.69 6.18
N VAL A 187 -3.28 25.38 6.36
CA VAL A 187 -3.86 24.38 5.46
C VAL A 187 -5.38 24.33 5.67
N VAL A 188 -6.13 24.50 4.59
CA VAL A 188 -7.59 24.41 4.59
C VAL A 188 -8.04 22.99 4.31
N SER A 189 -7.39 22.32 3.38
CA SER A 189 -7.67 20.95 3.01
C SER A 189 -6.42 20.34 2.39
N ILE A 190 -6.19 19.06 2.61
CA ILE A 190 -5.06 18.32 2.04
C ILE A 190 -5.57 16.96 1.53
N HIS A 191 -5.08 16.55 0.37
CA HIS A 191 -5.30 15.25 -0.22
C HIS A 191 -4.01 14.74 -0.84
N ASP A 192 -3.82 13.44 -0.84
CA ASP A 192 -2.82 12.84 -1.69
C ASP A 192 -3.35 12.69 -3.12
N HIS A 193 -2.43 12.50 -4.07
CA HIS A 193 -2.78 12.09 -5.43
C HIS A 193 -2.80 10.56 -5.49
N GLY A 194 -3.57 9.97 -4.61
CA GLY A 194 -3.87 8.55 -4.65
C GLY A 194 -4.72 8.23 -5.88
N SER A 195 -4.55 7.05 -6.38
CA SER A 195 -5.37 6.53 -7.47
C SER A 195 -6.66 5.91 -6.95
#